data_cfb4499b85f4ec42746666a5a3263e2a
#
_entry.id   cfb4499b85f4ec42746666a5a3263e2a
#
_cell.length_a   1.000
_cell.length_b   1.000
_cell.length_c   1.000
_cell.angle_alpha   90.00
_cell.angle_beta   90.00
_cell.angle_gamma   90.00
#
_symmetry.space_group_name_H-M   'P 1'
#
loop_
_entity.id
_entity.type
_entity.pdbx_description
1 polymer ?
#
loop_
_entity_poly.entity_id
_entity_poly.type
_entity_poly.pdbx_seq_one_letter_code
_entity_poly.pdbx_strand_id
1 'polypeptide(L)'
;MKRIFMLAVAMVLICQSAFAFQEKVLMVRSAKMDKDVPVTVMLPDTYDSMNKFPVLYLLNGWSGTHRHWPERGNVGPLADAYNVILVMPDTGYDSWYFDSKVTPEYQYETFVTKELIEYVDTNFKTIAQREGRSVTGLSMGGHGALFLSFRHQDIF
;
A
#
# COMPACT_ATOMS: atom_id res chain seq x y z
N MET A 1 11.21 -48.85 -10.39
CA MET A 1 10.39 -48.16 -9.41
C MET A 1 11.10 -46.97 -8.70
N LYS A 2 12.32 -47.11 -8.20
CA LYS A 2 13.05 -46.01 -7.51
C LYS A 2 13.32 -44.76 -8.40
N ARG A 3 13.62 -44.94 -9.69
CA ARG A 3 13.88 -43.84 -10.64
C ARG A 3 12.63 -43.03 -11.01
N ILE A 4 11.48 -43.68 -11.09
CA ILE A 4 10.19 -43.01 -11.35
C ILE A 4 9.73 -42.19 -10.16
N PHE A 5 10.00 -42.67 -8.94
CA PHE A 5 9.68 -41.97 -7.70
C PHE A 5 10.53 -40.68 -7.52
N MET A 6 11.82 -40.73 -7.90
CA MET A 6 12.70 -39.57 -7.88
C MET A 6 12.27 -38.49 -8.91
N LEU A 7 11.81 -38.89 -10.10
CA LEU A 7 11.31 -37.95 -11.10
C LEU A 7 9.99 -37.29 -10.65
N ALA A 8 9.10 -38.02 -9.99
CA ALA A 8 7.86 -37.48 -9.46
C ALA A 8 8.11 -36.47 -8.30
N VAL A 9 9.08 -36.75 -7.42
CA VAL A 9 9.48 -35.83 -6.35
C VAL A 9 10.16 -34.59 -6.89
N ALA A 10 11.00 -34.71 -7.93
CA ALA A 10 11.61 -33.56 -8.60
C ALA A 10 10.57 -32.69 -9.33
N MET A 11 9.52 -33.28 -9.91
CA MET A 11 8.46 -32.54 -10.61
C MET A 11 7.53 -31.79 -9.66
N VAL A 12 7.34 -32.31 -8.42
CA VAL A 12 6.58 -31.61 -7.37
C VAL A 12 7.35 -30.43 -6.79
N LEU A 13 8.69 -30.49 -6.78
CA LEU A 13 9.54 -29.38 -6.32
C LEU A 13 9.68 -28.23 -7.35
N ILE A 14 9.39 -28.45 -8.62
CA ILE A 14 9.48 -27.44 -9.68
C ILE A 14 8.16 -26.61 -9.78
N CYS A 15 7.07 -27.06 -9.16
CA CYS A 15 5.76 -26.39 -9.23
C CYS A 15 5.53 -25.39 -8.08
N GLN A 16 6.57 -24.97 -7.37
CA GLN A 16 6.51 -23.89 -6.38
C GLN A 16 7.21 -22.62 -6.88
N SER A 17 7.02 -22.24 -8.13
CA SER A 17 7.10 -20.82 -8.48
C SER A 17 5.77 -20.18 -8.08
N ALA A 18 5.59 -20.05 -6.80
CA ALA A 18 4.47 -19.35 -6.25
C ALA A 18 4.52 -17.87 -6.68
N PHE A 19 3.45 -17.38 -7.22
CA PHE A 19 3.07 -15.99 -7.28
C PHE A 19 3.66 -15.25 -6.08
N ALA A 20 4.53 -14.30 -6.29
CA ALA A 20 5.21 -13.60 -5.22
C ALA A 20 5.15 -12.11 -5.49
N PHE A 21 4.14 -11.45 -4.90
CA PHE A 21 4.14 -10.00 -4.79
C PHE A 21 5.50 -9.50 -4.26
N GLN A 22 5.89 -8.32 -4.68
CA GLN A 22 7.13 -7.69 -4.20
C GLN A 22 6.78 -6.71 -3.08
N GLU A 23 7.33 -6.89 -1.90
CA GLU A 23 7.21 -5.94 -0.79
C GLU A 23 8.40 -4.98 -0.78
N LYS A 24 8.13 -3.69 -0.66
CA LYS A 24 9.12 -2.63 -0.50
C LYS A 24 8.74 -1.76 0.69
N VAL A 25 9.71 -1.45 1.54
CA VAL A 25 9.56 -0.44 2.60
C VAL A 25 10.34 0.79 2.19
N LEU A 26 9.67 1.90 2.13
CA LEU A 26 10.18 3.18 1.64
C LEU A 26 10.06 4.24 2.72
N MET A 27 10.93 5.25 2.65
CA MET A 27 10.82 6.47 3.43
C MET A 27 10.37 7.59 2.49
N VAL A 28 9.15 8.07 2.68
CA VAL A 28 8.56 9.11 1.84
C VAL A 28 8.65 10.44 2.58
N ARG A 29 9.35 11.41 2.00
CA ARG A 29 9.50 12.74 2.58
C ARG A 29 8.17 13.46 2.61
N SER A 30 7.73 13.89 3.78
CA SER A 30 6.70 14.89 3.95
C SER A 30 7.33 16.26 4.14
N ALA A 31 7.21 17.12 3.15
CA ALA A 31 7.67 18.50 3.25
C ALA A 31 6.83 19.29 4.26
N LYS A 32 5.52 18.97 4.32
CA LYS A 32 4.57 19.63 5.21
C LYS A 32 4.85 19.34 6.70
N MET A 33 5.32 18.13 7.02
CA MET A 33 5.65 17.72 8.39
C MET A 33 7.15 17.81 8.70
N ASP A 34 7.96 18.12 7.70
CA ASP A 34 9.44 18.12 7.78
C ASP A 34 10.03 16.80 8.30
N LYS A 35 9.46 15.68 7.91
CA LYS A 35 9.92 14.33 8.32
C LYS A 35 9.77 13.30 7.22
N ASP A 36 10.50 12.20 7.36
CA ASP A 36 10.33 11.01 6.52
C ASP A 36 9.29 10.09 7.15
N VAL A 37 8.34 9.63 6.34
CA VAL A 37 7.24 8.76 6.75
C VAL A 37 7.46 7.37 6.17
N PRO A 38 7.51 6.31 6.98
CA PRO A 38 7.61 4.95 6.47
C PRO A 38 6.35 4.54 5.70
N VAL A 39 6.53 3.90 4.55
CA VAL A 39 5.45 3.39 3.70
C VAL A 39 5.80 2.00 3.22
N THR A 40 4.92 1.03 3.44
CA THR A 40 5.03 -0.27 2.77
C THR A 40 4.27 -0.24 1.45
N VAL A 41 4.91 -0.69 0.38
CA VAL A 41 4.30 -0.86 -0.93
C VAL A 41 4.40 -2.33 -1.33
N MET A 42 3.29 -2.91 -1.76
CA MET A 42 3.25 -4.25 -2.35
C MET A 42 2.88 -4.15 -3.81
N LEU A 43 3.72 -4.72 -4.65
CA LEU A 43 3.55 -4.75 -6.10
C LEU A 43 3.12 -6.15 -6.51
N PRO A 44 2.15 -6.31 -7.43
CA PRO A 44 1.77 -7.62 -7.93
C PRO A 44 2.92 -8.30 -8.69
N ASP A 45 2.90 -9.61 -8.82
CA ASP A 45 3.90 -10.40 -9.54
C ASP A 45 4.05 -9.98 -11.01
N THR A 46 2.97 -9.47 -11.59
CA THR A 46 2.91 -8.94 -12.97
C THR A 46 3.49 -7.53 -13.12
N TYR A 47 4.01 -6.91 -12.05
CA TYR A 47 4.40 -5.49 -12.04
C TYR A 47 5.45 -5.11 -13.10
N ASP A 48 6.32 -6.04 -13.48
CA ASP A 48 7.35 -5.78 -14.50
C ASP A 48 6.77 -5.71 -15.93
N SER A 49 5.50 -6.04 -16.11
CA SER A 49 4.80 -5.82 -17.37
C SER A 49 4.75 -4.32 -17.74
N MET A 50 4.44 -4.02 -19.00
CA MET A 50 4.32 -2.62 -19.47
C MET A 50 3.02 -1.95 -19.01
N ASN A 51 2.17 -2.63 -18.26
CA ASN A 51 0.86 -2.15 -17.83
C ASN A 51 0.98 -1.14 -16.69
N LYS A 52 -0.05 -0.29 -16.57
CA LYS A 52 -0.30 0.54 -15.39
C LYS A 52 -1.30 -0.14 -14.47
N PHE A 53 -1.15 0.08 -13.17
CA PHE A 53 -1.89 -0.62 -12.14
C PHE A 53 -2.77 0.35 -11.34
N PRO A 54 -3.97 -0.07 -10.93
CA PRO A 54 -4.72 0.66 -9.92
C PRO A 54 -3.97 0.60 -8.58
N VAL A 55 -4.25 1.58 -7.72
CA VAL A 55 -3.62 1.69 -6.39
C VAL A 55 -4.69 1.65 -5.31
N LEU A 56 -4.47 0.81 -4.31
CA LEU A 56 -5.29 0.77 -3.10
C LEU A 56 -4.46 1.25 -1.91
N TYR A 57 -4.86 2.37 -1.31
CA TYR A 57 -4.29 2.91 -0.08
C TYR A 57 -4.98 2.24 1.11
N LEU A 58 -4.19 1.53 1.93
CA LEU A 58 -4.65 0.80 3.12
C LEU A 58 -4.21 1.54 4.38
N LEU A 59 -5.14 2.22 5.02
CA LEU A 59 -4.90 3.09 6.14
C LEU A 59 -4.91 2.31 7.47
N ASN A 60 -3.91 2.56 8.33
CA ASN A 60 -3.78 1.88 9.63
C ASN A 60 -4.81 2.39 10.65
N GLY A 61 -5.17 1.52 11.57
CA GLY A 61 -5.94 1.88 12.76
C GLY A 61 -5.09 2.63 13.80
N TRP A 62 -5.74 3.08 14.86
CA TRP A 62 -5.08 3.72 16.01
C TRP A 62 -3.91 2.87 16.53
N SER A 63 -2.81 3.49 16.85
CA SER A 63 -1.52 2.87 17.25
C SER A 63 -0.90 1.91 16.21
N GLY A 64 -1.46 1.81 15.03
CA GLY A 64 -0.90 1.01 13.93
C GLY A 64 0.23 1.75 13.21
N THR A 65 0.94 1.00 12.38
CA THR A 65 2.02 1.51 11.52
C THR A 65 1.83 1.05 10.09
N HIS A 66 2.75 1.38 9.20
CA HIS A 66 2.82 0.85 7.83
C HIS A 66 2.88 -0.69 7.78
N ARG A 67 3.22 -1.36 8.90
CA ARG A 67 3.29 -2.82 9.03
C ARG A 67 1.97 -3.48 9.43
N HIS A 68 0.97 -2.71 9.83
CA HIS A 68 -0.29 -3.24 10.36
C HIS A 68 -0.96 -4.23 9.38
N TRP A 69 -1.14 -3.82 8.13
CA TRP A 69 -1.78 -4.64 7.10
C TRP A 69 -0.91 -5.83 6.64
N PRO A 70 0.40 -5.67 6.40
CA PRO A 70 1.28 -6.79 6.09
C PRO A 70 1.27 -7.90 7.15
N GLU A 71 1.38 -7.50 8.41
CA GLU A 71 1.57 -8.47 9.51
C GLU A 71 0.28 -9.11 10.00
N ARG A 72 -0.84 -8.40 9.94
CA ARG A 72 -2.12 -8.87 10.50
C ARG A 72 -3.16 -9.23 9.45
N GLY A 73 -3.07 -8.63 8.27
CA GLY A 73 -4.07 -8.81 7.20
C GLY A 73 -3.66 -9.80 6.12
N ASN A 74 -2.38 -10.22 6.09
CA ASN A 74 -1.84 -11.07 5.01
C ASN A 74 -2.26 -10.56 3.60
N VAL A 75 -2.15 -9.26 3.38
CA VAL A 75 -2.70 -8.60 2.19
C VAL A 75 -1.85 -8.79 0.91
N GLY A 76 -0.60 -9.23 1.04
CA GLY A 76 0.30 -9.41 -0.11
C GLY A 76 -0.27 -10.27 -1.23
N PRO A 77 -0.83 -11.46 -0.98
CA PRO A 77 -1.46 -12.28 -2.01
C PRO A 77 -2.64 -11.59 -2.72
N LEU A 78 -3.24 -10.57 -2.11
CA LEU A 78 -4.32 -9.81 -2.74
C LEU A 78 -3.80 -8.85 -3.82
N ALA A 79 -2.55 -8.38 -3.69
CA ALA A 79 -1.90 -7.60 -4.74
C ALA A 79 -1.86 -8.40 -6.05
N ASP A 80 -1.47 -9.68 -5.99
CA ASP A 80 -1.43 -10.58 -7.15
C ASP A 80 -2.84 -10.92 -7.65
N ALA A 81 -3.73 -11.33 -6.73
CA ALA A 81 -5.08 -11.79 -7.07
C ALA A 81 -5.92 -10.72 -7.77
N TYR A 82 -5.74 -9.44 -7.40
CA TYR A 82 -6.49 -8.31 -7.95
C TYR A 82 -5.67 -7.42 -8.88
N ASN A 83 -4.40 -7.77 -9.10
CA ASN A 83 -3.49 -7.02 -9.97
C ASN A 83 -3.43 -5.53 -9.59
N VAL A 84 -3.21 -5.25 -8.31
CA VAL A 84 -3.28 -3.92 -7.69
C VAL A 84 -2.02 -3.61 -6.90
N ILE A 85 -1.57 -2.36 -6.94
CA ILE A 85 -0.52 -1.86 -6.04
C ILE A 85 -1.18 -1.54 -4.69
N LEU A 86 -0.65 -2.10 -3.60
CA LEU A 86 -1.08 -1.77 -2.24
C LEU A 86 -0.10 -0.79 -1.62
N VAL A 87 -0.60 0.30 -1.05
CA VAL A 87 0.20 1.35 -0.40
C VAL A 87 -0.27 1.53 1.03
N MET A 88 0.61 1.31 1.99
CA MET A 88 0.34 1.30 3.42
C MET A 88 1.25 2.30 4.14
N PRO A 89 0.82 3.56 4.29
CA PRO A 89 1.59 4.57 5.00
C PRO A 89 1.54 4.36 6.52
N ASP A 90 2.60 4.78 7.21
CA ASP A 90 2.54 5.09 8.64
C ASP A 90 1.89 6.46 8.82
N THR A 91 0.72 6.50 9.42
CA THR A 91 -0.01 7.77 9.58
C THR A 91 -0.05 8.24 11.03
N GLY A 92 0.96 7.85 11.80
CA GLY A 92 1.08 8.24 13.21
C GLY A 92 0.16 7.46 14.13
N TYR A 93 0.39 7.65 15.42
CA TYR A 93 -0.27 6.87 16.47
C TYR A 93 -1.77 7.14 16.57
N ASP A 94 -2.17 8.42 16.46
CA ASP A 94 -3.53 8.92 16.72
C ASP A 94 -3.89 10.13 15.86
N SER A 95 -3.44 10.16 14.62
CA SER A 95 -3.60 11.31 13.71
C SER A 95 -5.04 11.59 13.29
N TRP A 96 -5.90 10.57 13.27
CA TRP A 96 -7.24 10.62 12.68
C TRP A 96 -7.28 11.14 11.24
N TYR A 97 -6.10 11.21 10.60
CA TYR A 97 -5.92 11.69 9.23
C TYR A 97 -6.23 13.18 9.03
N PHE A 98 -6.12 13.97 10.10
CA PHE A 98 -6.28 15.42 10.04
C PHE A 98 -4.96 16.14 9.78
N ASP A 99 -5.07 17.36 9.25
CA ASP A 99 -4.03 18.37 9.37
C ASP A 99 -4.25 19.15 10.67
N SER A 100 -3.34 19.01 11.61
CA SER A 100 -3.42 19.69 12.91
C SER A 100 -3.09 21.18 12.76
N LYS A 101 -3.87 22.02 13.41
CA LYS A 101 -3.62 23.46 13.47
C LYS A 101 -2.58 23.85 14.54
N VAL A 102 -2.26 22.92 15.45
CA VAL A 102 -1.40 23.18 16.63
C VAL A 102 -0.16 22.30 16.69
N THR A 103 -0.14 21.21 15.95
CA THR A 103 0.95 20.23 15.94
C THR A 103 1.49 20.11 14.51
N PRO A 104 2.59 20.79 14.17
CA PRO A 104 3.13 20.79 12.79
C PRO A 104 3.48 19.40 12.27
N GLU A 105 3.85 18.46 13.16
CA GLU A 105 4.23 17.09 12.82
C GLU A 105 3.03 16.19 12.45
N TYR A 106 1.79 16.69 12.57
CA TYR A 106 0.54 15.99 12.27
C TYR A 106 -0.20 16.66 11.13
N GLN A 107 0.26 16.43 9.90
CA GLN A 107 -0.36 16.95 8.67
C GLN A 107 -0.70 15.79 7.73
N TYR A 108 -1.43 14.81 8.24
CA TYR A 108 -1.65 13.54 7.55
C TYR A 108 -2.72 13.59 6.45
N GLU A 109 -3.65 14.57 6.50
CA GLU A 109 -4.54 14.84 5.36
C GLU A 109 -3.71 15.27 4.14
N THR A 110 -2.86 16.28 4.29
CA THR A 110 -1.95 16.72 3.22
C THR A 110 -0.99 15.61 2.78
N PHE A 111 -0.41 14.90 3.74
CA PHE A 111 0.52 13.82 3.41
C PHE A 111 -0.13 12.77 2.51
N VAL A 112 -1.27 12.23 2.91
CA VAL A 112 -1.91 11.12 2.18
C VAL A 112 -2.46 11.58 0.85
N THR A 113 -3.11 12.76 0.80
CA THR A 113 -3.86 13.20 -0.40
C THR A 113 -3.01 13.94 -1.44
N LYS A 114 -1.81 14.40 -1.06
CA LYS A 114 -0.91 15.14 -1.98
C LYS A 114 0.46 14.47 -2.06
N GLU A 115 1.25 14.51 -0.98
CA GLU A 115 2.65 14.14 -1.01
C GLU A 115 2.86 12.66 -1.32
N LEU A 116 2.09 11.77 -0.68
CA LEU A 116 2.17 10.33 -0.91
C LEU A 116 1.66 9.93 -2.30
N ILE A 117 0.54 10.51 -2.75
CA ILE A 117 -0.01 10.24 -4.08
C ILE A 117 0.98 10.67 -5.16
N GLU A 118 1.52 11.89 -5.07
CA GLU A 118 2.53 12.38 -6.01
C GLU A 118 3.76 11.48 -6.04
N TYR A 119 4.24 11.08 -4.86
CA TYR A 119 5.37 10.14 -4.76
C TYR A 119 5.07 8.80 -5.43
N VAL A 120 3.91 8.21 -5.14
CA VAL A 120 3.52 6.91 -5.68
C VAL A 120 3.34 6.98 -7.20
N ASP A 121 2.65 7.99 -7.70
CA ASP A 121 2.43 8.16 -9.14
C ASP A 121 3.71 8.45 -9.93
N THR A 122 4.70 9.10 -9.29
CA THR A 122 5.99 9.41 -9.92
C THR A 122 6.91 8.18 -9.96
N ASN A 123 6.87 7.33 -8.93
CA ASN A 123 7.84 6.25 -8.75
C ASN A 123 7.32 4.87 -9.15
N PHE A 124 6.02 4.71 -9.39
CA PHE A 124 5.39 3.44 -9.75
C PHE A 124 4.52 3.56 -10.99
N LYS A 125 4.29 2.42 -11.64
CA LYS A 125 3.44 2.32 -12.85
C LYS A 125 1.96 2.39 -12.49
N THR A 126 1.48 3.54 -12.04
CA THR A 126 0.09 3.72 -11.59
C THR A 126 -0.83 4.20 -12.72
N ILE A 127 -2.12 3.91 -12.58
CA ILE A 127 -3.18 4.62 -13.27
C ILE A 127 -3.39 5.94 -12.49
N ALA A 128 -2.61 6.97 -12.85
CA ALA A 128 -2.45 8.23 -12.09
C ALA A 128 -3.66 9.17 -12.27
N GLN A 129 -4.87 8.66 -12.04
CA GLN A 129 -6.13 9.40 -12.11
C GLN A 129 -7.08 8.84 -11.06
N ARG A 130 -8.16 9.56 -10.76
CA ARG A 130 -9.13 9.25 -9.72
C ARG A 130 -9.66 7.81 -9.82
N GLU A 131 -10.05 7.38 -11.01
CA GLU A 131 -10.61 6.05 -11.29
C GLU A 131 -9.60 4.92 -11.03
N GLY A 132 -8.31 5.23 -11.00
CA GLY A 132 -7.22 4.30 -10.69
C GLY A 132 -6.87 4.25 -9.20
N ARG A 133 -7.57 5.01 -8.33
CA ARG A 133 -7.25 5.08 -6.90
C ARG A 133 -8.42 4.67 -6.04
N SER A 134 -8.11 3.93 -4.98
CA SER A 134 -9.05 3.60 -3.92
C SER A 134 -8.40 3.76 -2.57
N VAL A 135 -9.19 4.07 -1.56
CA VAL A 135 -8.73 4.17 -0.18
C VAL A 135 -9.68 3.40 0.74
N THR A 136 -9.11 2.64 1.66
CA THR A 136 -9.84 1.95 2.73
C THR A 136 -8.98 1.87 3.98
N GLY A 137 -9.54 1.40 5.07
CA GLY A 137 -8.79 1.27 6.31
C GLY A 137 -9.55 0.62 7.43
N LEU A 138 -8.85 0.36 8.53
CA LEU A 138 -9.38 -0.26 9.73
C LEU A 138 -9.54 0.77 10.85
N SER A 139 -10.68 0.80 11.54
CA SER A 139 -10.91 1.66 12.72
C SER A 139 -10.63 3.14 12.41
N MET A 140 -9.61 3.77 13.03
CA MET A 140 -9.13 5.11 12.70
C MET A 140 -8.87 5.27 11.19
N GLY A 141 -8.30 4.22 10.54
CA GLY A 141 -8.10 4.20 9.08
C GLY A 141 -9.41 4.16 8.29
N GLY A 142 -10.46 3.51 8.80
CA GLY A 142 -11.81 3.54 8.22
C GLY A 142 -12.40 4.95 8.27
N HIS A 143 -12.26 5.65 9.40
CA HIS A 143 -12.58 7.07 9.51
C HIS A 143 -11.77 7.87 8.47
N GLY A 144 -10.45 7.67 8.42
CA GLY A 144 -9.58 8.35 7.46
C GLY A 144 -10.01 8.15 6.01
N ALA A 145 -10.36 6.92 5.63
CA ALA A 145 -10.81 6.62 4.28
C ALA A 145 -12.08 7.41 3.91
N LEU A 146 -13.07 7.45 4.78
CA LEU A 146 -14.29 8.24 4.56
C LEU A 146 -14.00 9.76 4.58
N PHE A 147 -13.26 10.22 5.57
CA PHE A 147 -12.91 11.63 5.73
C PHE A 147 -12.18 12.17 4.50
N LEU A 148 -11.14 11.46 4.05
CA LEU A 148 -10.34 11.88 2.89
C LEU A 148 -11.14 11.80 1.59
N SER A 149 -11.94 10.75 1.38
CA SER A 149 -12.74 10.60 0.16
C SER A 149 -13.82 11.68 0.04
N PHE A 150 -14.47 12.07 1.14
CA PHE A 150 -15.50 13.12 1.08
C PHE A 150 -14.91 14.50 0.86
N ARG A 151 -13.69 14.75 1.34
CA ARG A 151 -13.04 16.07 1.23
C ARG A 151 -12.25 16.23 -0.07
N HIS A 152 -11.81 15.12 -0.67
CA HIS A 152 -10.94 15.07 -1.84
C HIS A 152 -11.54 14.17 -2.93
N GLN A 153 -12.77 14.52 -3.37
CA GLN A 153 -13.51 13.75 -4.38
C GLN A 153 -12.89 13.78 -5.78
N ASP A 154 -11.91 14.65 -5.98
CA ASP A 154 -11.08 14.72 -7.17
C ASP A 154 -9.91 13.71 -7.14
N ILE A 155 -9.64 13.11 -5.99
CA ILE A 155 -8.53 12.19 -5.77
C ILE A 155 -9.00 10.73 -5.66
N PHE A 156 -10.07 10.46 -4.91
CA PHE A 156 -10.61 9.13 -4.64
C PHE A 156 -12.05 8.96 -5.08
#